data_1389f88a6b93a218477046392f7fc5de
#
_entry.id   1389f88a6b93a218477046392f7fc5de
#
_cell.length_a   1.000
_cell.length_b   1.000
_cell.length_c   1.000
_cell.angle_alpha   90.00
_cell.angle_beta   90.00
_cell.angle_gamma   90.00
#
_symmetry.space_group_name_H-M   'P 1'
#
loop_
_entity.id
_entity.type
_entity.pdbx_description
1 polymer ?
#
loop_
_entity_poly.entity_id
_entity_poly.type
_entity_poly.pdbx_seq_one_letter_code
_entity_poly.pdbx_strand_id
1 'polypeptide(L)'
;MAGCHRMSAQALVRLLMVAMSVVVGGLADWSPLLAAPQSSSESTGPVIVGRILYRGPVPAPTQLQVNRDSDVCGTTITIASLSVDVATHGLRNAVVHVDLAIGEGPARTVESSPAVVRNTQCRFHPHVAAAQIGDEVQIFNDDPVMHNTNIIVENSTALNVAMVAGGNPIKKRLKKLGLHLVKCNVHKFMQAYRVVFDDPYFDQTTETGQFSITGVPPGLHRISVWHETLGVMEKDVQVPARGTVVVDLEYK
;
A
#
# COMPACT_ATOMS: atom_id res chain seq x y z
N MET A 1 27.13 -60.42 -19.62
CA MET A 1 27.98 -61.05 -18.58
C MET A 1 27.77 -60.20 -17.33
N ALA A 2 26.90 -60.68 -16.46
CA ALA A 2 27.13 -61.34 -15.19
C ALA A 2 27.80 -60.36 -14.23
N GLY A 3 27.33 -60.12 -13.03
CA GLY A 3 26.44 -60.87 -12.19
C GLY A 3 25.95 -60.09 -10.99
N CYS A 4 24.86 -60.52 -10.58
CA CYS A 4 24.08 -60.42 -9.39
C CYS A 4 24.87 -60.80 -8.13
N HIS A 5 24.71 -60.17 -6.97
CA HIS A 5 24.68 -60.82 -5.68
C HIS A 5 23.81 -60.07 -4.66
N ARG A 6 22.71 -60.71 -4.33
CA ARG A 6 21.92 -60.60 -3.09
C ARG A 6 22.64 -61.34 -1.96
N MET A 7 22.43 -60.87 -0.74
CA MET A 7 22.24 -61.69 0.49
C MET A 7 21.99 -60.72 1.65
N SER A 8 20.85 -60.69 2.27
CA SER A 8 20.11 -61.49 3.28
C SER A 8 20.70 -61.37 4.68
N ALA A 9 19.99 -60.69 5.52
CA ALA A 9 19.25 -61.00 6.75
C ALA A 9 19.97 -61.82 7.88
N GLN A 10 19.59 -61.44 9.08
CA GLN A 10 19.47 -62.15 10.36
C GLN A 10 20.46 -61.83 11.47
N ALA A 11 19.95 -61.12 12.46
CA ALA A 11 19.71 -61.51 13.85
C ALA A 11 20.94 -61.75 14.75
N LEU A 12 21.04 -61.05 15.85
CA LEU A 12 21.23 -61.63 17.15
C LEU A 12 20.79 -60.73 18.32
N VAL A 13 19.78 -61.18 19.01
CA VAL A 13 19.37 -60.80 20.38
C VAL A 13 20.45 -61.05 21.33
N ARG A 14 20.88 -60.13 22.19
CA ARG A 14 21.47 -60.40 23.48
C ARG A 14 20.90 -59.53 24.57
N LEU A 15 20.15 -60.17 25.39
CA LEU A 15 19.63 -59.80 26.69
C LEU A 15 20.82 -59.64 27.68
N LEU A 16 20.91 -58.52 28.38
CA LEU A 16 21.67 -58.46 29.65
C LEU A 16 20.97 -57.45 30.56
N MET A 17 20.28 -58.02 31.56
CA MET A 17 19.87 -57.32 32.76
C MET A 17 21.10 -56.99 33.58
N VAL A 18 21.19 -55.78 34.15
CA VAL A 18 21.81 -55.60 35.50
C VAL A 18 21.46 -54.20 36.02
N ALA A 19 20.97 -54.19 37.24
CA ALA A 19 21.06 -53.24 38.34
C ALA A 19 20.22 -51.92 38.25
N MET A 20 19.24 -52.03 39.09
CA MET A 20 18.48 -50.97 39.74
C MET A 20 19.38 -50.13 40.66
N SER A 21 19.63 -48.89 40.40
CA SER A 21 20.19 -47.97 41.40
C SER A 21 19.14 -46.85 41.59
N VAL A 22 18.54 -46.86 42.76
CA VAL A 22 17.68 -45.81 43.29
C VAL A 22 18.53 -44.58 43.57
N VAL A 23 18.34 -43.50 42.83
CA VAL A 23 18.80 -42.17 43.23
C VAL A 23 17.58 -41.35 43.59
N VAL A 24 17.41 -41.18 44.88
CA VAL A 24 16.54 -40.17 45.49
C VAL A 24 17.27 -38.84 45.34
N GLY A 25 16.68 -37.89 44.69
CA GLY A 25 17.33 -36.57 44.66
C GLY A 25 16.53 -35.53 43.82
N GLY A 26 15.86 -34.67 44.48
CA GLY A 26 15.61 -33.32 44.02
C GLY A 26 14.35 -33.12 43.17
N LEU A 27 13.25 -32.77 43.81
CA LEU A 27 12.16 -32.04 43.17
C LEU A 27 12.71 -30.69 42.74
N ALA A 28 13.09 -30.55 41.47
CA ALA A 28 13.32 -29.25 40.86
C ALA A 28 11.95 -28.62 40.64
N ASP A 29 11.65 -27.58 41.40
CA ASP A 29 10.52 -26.68 41.17
C ASP A 29 10.61 -26.10 39.76
N TRP A 30 9.86 -26.65 38.85
CA TRP A 30 9.58 -26.02 37.55
C TRP A 30 8.54 -24.95 37.74
N SER A 31 8.96 -23.79 38.23
CA SER A 31 8.13 -22.60 38.13
C SER A 31 8.03 -22.22 36.64
N PRO A 32 6.85 -22.14 36.05
CA PRO A 32 6.70 -21.59 34.70
C PRO A 32 7.15 -20.14 34.75
N LEU A 33 8.23 -19.82 34.01
CA LEU A 33 8.54 -18.44 33.68
C LEU A 33 7.32 -17.86 32.94
N LEU A 34 6.49 -17.12 33.67
CA LEU A 34 5.49 -16.25 33.05
C LEU A 34 6.27 -15.27 32.18
N ALA A 35 6.25 -15.51 30.87
CA ALA A 35 6.74 -14.54 29.90
C ALA A 35 5.95 -13.24 30.14
N ALA A 36 6.66 -12.21 30.55
CA ALA A 36 6.08 -10.85 30.63
C ALA A 36 5.48 -10.52 29.27
N PRO A 37 4.30 -9.88 29.22
CA PRO A 37 3.75 -9.45 27.97
C PRO A 37 4.78 -8.52 27.31
N GLN A 38 5.20 -8.89 26.10
CA GLN A 38 6.01 -8.02 25.26
C GLN A 38 5.15 -6.79 24.98
N SER A 39 5.49 -5.67 25.59
CA SER A 39 4.91 -4.38 25.24
C SER A 39 5.24 -4.16 23.78
N SER A 40 4.23 -4.25 22.91
CA SER A 40 4.29 -3.67 21.58
C SER A 40 4.80 -2.23 21.76
N SER A 41 5.93 -1.90 21.14
CA SER A 41 6.44 -0.53 21.12
C SER A 41 5.39 0.33 20.41
N GLU A 42 4.49 0.90 21.19
CA GLU A 42 3.65 2.01 20.71
C GLU A 42 4.60 3.08 20.18
N SER A 43 4.40 3.49 18.94
CA SER A 43 5.12 4.63 18.38
C SER A 43 4.87 5.81 19.30
N THR A 44 5.90 6.25 20.01
CA THR A 44 5.80 7.29 21.06
C THR A 44 5.61 8.70 20.49
N GLY A 45 5.54 8.83 19.16
CA GLY A 45 5.35 10.10 18.46
C GLY A 45 3.87 10.51 18.30
N PRO A 46 3.63 11.78 17.95
CA PRO A 46 2.28 12.25 17.69
C PRO A 46 1.65 11.56 16.47
N VAL A 47 0.32 11.45 16.50
CA VAL A 47 -0.48 10.88 15.42
C VAL A 47 -1.52 11.90 14.98
N ILE A 48 -1.62 12.15 13.69
CA ILE A 48 -2.71 12.95 13.11
C ILE A 48 -3.71 11.95 12.51
N VAL A 49 -4.95 12.00 12.96
CA VAL A 49 -6.05 11.20 12.40
C VAL A 49 -7.18 12.11 11.96
N GLY A 50 -8.02 11.65 11.06
CA GLY A 50 -9.18 12.42 10.68
C GLY A 50 -9.96 11.81 9.54
N ARG A 51 -10.89 12.59 9.02
CA ARG A 51 -11.72 12.22 7.87
C ARG A 51 -11.75 13.33 6.85
N ILE A 52 -11.71 12.93 5.60
CA ILE A 52 -12.02 13.81 4.48
C ILE A 52 -13.45 13.53 4.05
N LEU A 53 -14.28 14.54 4.09
CA LEU A 53 -15.72 14.46 3.82
C LEU A 53 -16.06 15.21 2.54
N TYR A 54 -17.15 14.82 1.90
CA TYR A 54 -17.75 15.55 0.78
C TYR A 54 -19.24 15.75 1.01
N ARG A 55 -19.70 17.01 0.94
CA ARG A 55 -21.09 17.40 1.18
C ARG A 55 -21.81 17.92 -0.05
N GLY A 56 -21.13 18.02 -1.17
CA GLY A 56 -21.74 18.46 -2.43
C GLY A 56 -22.58 17.36 -3.10
N PRO A 57 -23.21 17.68 -4.22
CA PRO A 57 -23.92 16.71 -5.05
C PRO A 57 -22.91 15.74 -5.69
N VAL A 58 -23.10 14.42 -5.49
CA VAL A 58 -22.26 13.40 -6.11
C VAL A 58 -22.73 13.23 -7.57
N PRO A 59 -21.85 13.49 -8.56
CA PRO A 59 -22.22 13.30 -9.97
C PRO A 59 -22.52 11.83 -10.27
N ALA A 60 -23.51 11.61 -11.13
CA ALA A 60 -23.79 10.25 -11.60
C ALA A 60 -22.57 9.71 -12.38
N PRO A 61 -22.25 8.41 -12.20
CA PRO A 61 -21.17 7.78 -12.96
C PRO A 61 -21.42 7.85 -14.47
N THR A 62 -20.35 8.10 -15.23
CA THR A 62 -20.39 8.12 -16.69
C THR A 62 -20.12 6.73 -17.24
N GLN A 63 -20.90 6.31 -18.24
CA GLN A 63 -20.65 5.09 -19.00
C GLN A 63 -19.92 5.42 -20.30
N LEU A 64 -18.81 4.72 -20.54
CA LEU A 64 -18.04 4.83 -21.78
C LEU A 64 -18.11 3.53 -22.56
N GLN A 65 -18.22 3.64 -23.90
CA GLN A 65 -18.15 2.49 -24.79
C GLN A 65 -16.69 2.03 -24.92
N VAL A 66 -16.51 0.73 -24.83
CA VAL A 66 -15.21 0.07 -25.01
C VAL A 66 -15.08 -0.35 -26.47
N ASN A 67 -14.14 0.26 -27.19
CA ASN A 67 -13.97 0.05 -28.63
C ASN A 67 -12.86 -0.95 -28.96
N ARG A 68 -12.19 -1.51 -27.94
CA ARG A 68 -11.09 -2.45 -28.10
C ARG A 68 -11.07 -3.45 -26.98
N ASP A 69 -10.78 -4.71 -27.30
CA ASP A 69 -10.68 -5.83 -26.35
C ASP A 69 -11.96 -5.99 -25.49
N SER A 70 -13.14 -5.74 -26.11
CA SER A 70 -14.45 -5.77 -25.43
C SER A 70 -14.80 -7.14 -24.84
N ASP A 71 -14.23 -8.20 -25.36
CA ASP A 71 -14.40 -9.56 -24.83
C ASP A 71 -13.77 -9.74 -23.45
N VAL A 72 -12.75 -8.91 -23.12
CA VAL A 72 -12.06 -8.92 -21.84
C VAL A 72 -12.50 -7.73 -20.97
N CYS A 73 -12.55 -6.53 -21.57
CA CYS A 73 -12.84 -5.29 -20.85
C CYS A 73 -14.35 -5.02 -20.65
N GLY A 74 -15.21 -5.83 -21.28
CA GLY A 74 -16.64 -5.56 -21.38
C GLY A 74 -16.96 -4.53 -22.48
N THR A 75 -18.23 -4.43 -22.87
CA THR A 75 -18.68 -3.49 -23.91
C THR A 75 -18.81 -2.05 -23.43
N THR A 76 -18.98 -1.86 -22.12
CA THR A 76 -19.06 -0.57 -21.46
C THR A 76 -18.25 -0.56 -20.17
N ILE A 77 -17.72 0.60 -19.80
CA ILE A 77 -17.05 0.82 -18.53
C ILE A 77 -17.68 2.00 -17.79
N THR A 78 -17.93 1.83 -16.51
CA THR A 78 -18.48 2.87 -15.64
C THR A 78 -17.34 3.59 -14.94
N ILE A 79 -17.33 4.94 -15.05
CA ILE A 79 -16.36 5.81 -14.40
C ILE A 79 -17.10 6.73 -13.44
N ALA A 80 -16.77 6.66 -12.16
CA ALA A 80 -17.22 7.60 -11.15
C ALA A 80 -16.12 8.65 -10.93
N SER A 81 -16.47 9.93 -11.05
CA SER A 81 -15.53 11.03 -10.77
C SER A 81 -15.32 11.27 -9.28
N LEU A 82 -16.27 10.85 -8.46
CA LEU A 82 -16.20 10.89 -6.99
C LEU A 82 -16.65 9.54 -6.43
N SER A 83 -15.93 9.08 -5.40
CA SER A 83 -16.29 7.92 -4.60
C SER A 83 -16.55 8.38 -3.17
N VAL A 84 -17.83 8.52 -2.84
CA VAL A 84 -18.29 9.02 -1.53
C VAL A 84 -19.11 7.94 -0.85
N ASP A 85 -18.77 7.63 0.39
CA ASP A 85 -19.57 6.74 1.22
C ASP A 85 -20.89 7.42 1.62
N VAL A 86 -22.01 6.78 1.29
CA VAL A 86 -23.34 7.36 1.48
C VAL A 86 -23.70 7.58 2.96
N ALA A 87 -23.22 6.70 3.84
CA ALA A 87 -23.57 6.77 5.27
C ALA A 87 -22.73 7.79 6.03
N THR A 88 -21.43 7.87 5.71
CA THR A 88 -20.48 8.71 6.45
C THR A 88 -20.14 10.01 5.73
N HIS A 89 -20.49 10.15 4.46
CA HIS A 89 -20.01 11.17 3.53
C HIS A 89 -18.49 11.16 3.33
N GLY A 90 -17.82 10.09 3.71
CA GLY A 90 -16.37 9.92 3.57
C GLY A 90 -15.94 9.92 2.11
N LEU A 91 -14.94 10.74 1.78
CA LEU A 91 -14.38 10.85 0.44
C LEU A 91 -13.20 9.87 0.31
N ARG A 92 -13.34 8.88 -0.58
CA ARG A 92 -12.27 7.96 -0.95
C ARG A 92 -11.32 8.62 -1.96
N ASN A 93 -10.12 8.06 -2.10
CA ASN A 93 -9.11 8.49 -3.08
C ASN A 93 -8.58 9.92 -2.86
N ALA A 94 -8.76 10.50 -1.70
CA ALA A 94 -8.04 11.71 -1.33
C ALA A 94 -6.65 11.34 -0.78
N VAL A 95 -5.63 12.09 -1.15
CA VAL A 95 -4.27 11.97 -0.60
C VAL A 95 -4.06 13.11 0.37
N VAL A 96 -3.73 12.77 1.61
CA VAL A 96 -3.46 13.72 2.70
C VAL A 96 -1.96 13.77 2.94
N HIS A 97 -1.38 14.94 2.98
CA HIS A 97 0.04 15.16 3.21
C HIS A 97 0.24 16.27 4.26
N VAL A 98 1.25 16.13 5.10
CA VAL A 98 1.67 17.18 6.03
C VAL A 98 2.90 17.87 5.46
N ASP A 99 2.74 19.11 5.02
CA ASP A 99 3.83 19.91 4.49
C ASP A 99 4.73 20.35 5.66
N LEU A 100 5.95 19.82 5.68
CA LEU A 100 6.99 20.27 6.61
C LEU A 100 7.72 21.49 6.05
N ALA A 101 8.29 22.31 6.92
CA ALA A 101 9.25 23.31 6.48
C ALA A 101 10.46 22.60 5.84
N ILE A 102 10.98 23.17 4.74
CA ILE A 102 12.07 22.58 3.96
C ILE A 102 13.25 22.22 4.87
N GLY A 103 13.62 20.94 4.90
CA GLY A 103 14.74 20.43 5.70
C GLY A 103 14.38 19.93 7.10
N GLU A 104 13.11 19.98 7.52
CA GLU A 104 12.68 19.52 8.85
C GLU A 104 12.27 18.04 8.92
N GLY A 105 12.22 17.34 7.78
CA GLY A 105 11.86 15.93 7.73
C GLY A 105 13.06 14.99 7.93
N PRO A 106 12.87 13.82 8.56
CA PRO A 106 13.91 12.80 8.57
C PRO A 106 14.19 12.36 7.15
N ALA A 107 15.47 12.23 6.84
CA ALA A 107 15.88 11.45 5.68
C ALA A 107 15.20 10.08 5.77
N ARG A 108 14.72 9.55 4.63
CA ARG A 108 14.03 8.27 4.51
C ARG A 108 14.64 7.21 5.43
N THR A 109 13.94 6.79 6.46
CA THR A 109 14.39 5.78 7.44
C THR A 109 13.55 4.51 7.40
N VAL A 110 12.50 4.48 6.58
CA VAL A 110 11.58 3.33 6.49
C VAL A 110 11.74 2.68 5.13
N GLU A 111 12.02 1.37 5.11
CA GLU A 111 11.82 0.56 3.90
C GLU A 111 10.33 0.60 3.56
N SER A 112 9.97 1.39 2.57
CA SER A 112 8.61 1.40 2.06
C SER A 112 8.35 0.10 1.30
N SER A 113 7.18 -0.47 1.49
CA SER A 113 6.70 -1.53 0.60
C SER A 113 6.68 -1.01 -0.83
N PRO A 114 7.04 -1.85 -1.83
CA PRO A 114 7.00 -1.43 -3.21
C PRO A 114 5.63 -0.85 -3.57
N ALA A 115 5.63 0.30 -4.21
CA ALA A 115 4.41 0.85 -4.76
C ALA A 115 3.94 -0.03 -5.93
N VAL A 116 2.66 -0.38 -5.95
CA VAL A 116 2.12 -1.30 -6.96
C VAL A 116 1.20 -0.57 -7.94
N VAL A 117 1.30 -0.93 -9.22
CA VAL A 117 0.33 -0.60 -10.27
C VAL A 117 -0.07 -1.90 -10.96
N ARG A 118 -1.34 -2.29 -10.86
CA ARG A 118 -1.88 -3.47 -11.55
C ARG A 118 -2.84 -3.06 -12.64
N ASN A 119 -2.68 -3.66 -13.81
CA ASN A 119 -3.70 -3.64 -14.86
C ASN A 119 -4.58 -4.87 -14.62
N THR A 120 -5.78 -4.67 -14.12
CA THR A 120 -6.74 -5.74 -13.80
C THR A 120 -8.15 -5.31 -14.19
N GLN A 121 -8.87 -6.14 -14.92
CA GLN A 121 -10.21 -5.83 -15.43
C GLN A 121 -10.24 -4.52 -16.24
N CYS A 122 -9.19 -4.30 -17.02
CA CYS A 122 -8.98 -3.09 -17.82
C CYS A 122 -9.05 -1.80 -17.00
N ARG A 123 -8.49 -1.83 -15.79
CA ARG A 123 -8.34 -0.69 -14.89
C ARG A 123 -6.96 -0.70 -14.27
N PHE A 124 -6.46 0.45 -13.88
CA PHE A 124 -5.31 0.55 -12.99
C PHE A 124 -5.75 0.44 -11.53
N HIS A 125 -5.07 -0.40 -10.77
CA HIS A 125 -5.25 -0.57 -9.34
C HIS A 125 -3.92 -0.35 -8.60
N PRO A 126 -3.92 0.43 -7.51
CA PRO A 126 -5.01 1.30 -7.04
C PRO A 126 -5.26 2.47 -8.01
N HIS A 127 -6.49 3.01 -8.00
CA HIS A 127 -6.84 4.18 -8.82
C HIS A 127 -6.08 5.45 -8.40
N VAL A 128 -5.96 5.67 -7.10
CA VAL A 128 -5.10 6.70 -6.52
C VAL A 128 -4.11 6.04 -5.58
N ALA A 129 -2.91 6.55 -5.47
CA ALA A 129 -1.93 6.15 -4.47
C ALA A 129 -0.97 7.29 -4.13
N ALA A 130 -0.41 7.25 -2.92
CA ALA A 130 0.72 8.07 -2.53
C ALA A 130 2.00 7.23 -2.47
N ALA A 131 3.15 7.87 -2.62
CA ALA A 131 4.46 7.22 -2.55
C ALA A 131 5.54 8.23 -2.18
N GLN A 132 6.69 7.75 -1.75
CA GLN A 132 7.86 8.58 -1.52
C GLN A 132 8.83 8.52 -2.71
N ILE A 133 9.55 9.60 -2.99
CA ILE A 133 10.58 9.63 -4.02
C ILE A 133 11.64 8.56 -3.72
N GLY A 134 12.10 7.88 -4.77
CA GLY A 134 13.03 6.76 -4.64
C GLY A 134 12.36 5.41 -4.38
N ASP A 135 11.05 5.34 -4.11
CA ASP A 135 10.32 4.08 -4.02
C ASP A 135 10.40 3.31 -5.32
N GLU A 136 10.44 1.97 -5.20
CA GLU A 136 10.29 1.10 -6.35
C GLU A 136 8.79 0.97 -6.68
N VAL A 137 8.40 1.29 -7.90
CA VAL A 137 7.08 0.93 -8.42
C VAL A 137 7.17 -0.39 -9.18
N GLN A 138 6.28 -1.32 -8.84
CA GLN A 138 6.12 -2.59 -9.54
C GLN A 138 4.83 -2.56 -10.35
N ILE A 139 4.95 -2.82 -11.65
CA ILE A 139 3.85 -2.73 -12.61
C ILE A 139 3.53 -4.13 -13.12
N PHE A 140 2.28 -4.54 -12.94
CA PHE A 140 1.78 -5.86 -13.33
C PHE A 140 0.70 -5.73 -14.41
N ASN A 141 0.55 -6.79 -15.21
CA ASN A 141 -0.59 -6.97 -16.09
C ASN A 141 -1.24 -8.32 -15.79
N ASP A 142 -2.39 -8.27 -15.15
CA ASP A 142 -3.16 -9.45 -14.75
C ASP A 142 -4.24 -9.82 -15.79
N ASP A 143 -4.43 -8.96 -16.82
CA ASP A 143 -5.40 -9.20 -17.88
C ASP A 143 -4.80 -10.03 -19.03
N PRO A 144 -5.63 -10.82 -19.74
CA PRO A 144 -5.18 -11.61 -20.89
C PRO A 144 -5.01 -10.78 -22.17
N VAL A 145 -5.00 -9.45 -22.08
CA VAL A 145 -4.79 -8.50 -23.17
C VAL A 145 -3.60 -7.59 -22.89
N MET A 146 -3.08 -6.95 -23.92
CA MET A 146 -1.99 -6.00 -23.77
C MET A 146 -2.49 -4.66 -23.23
N HIS A 147 -1.86 -4.16 -22.20
CA HIS A 147 -1.97 -2.79 -21.74
C HIS A 147 -0.69 -2.01 -22.00
N ASN A 148 -0.75 -0.73 -21.78
CA ASN A 148 0.41 0.16 -21.76
C ASN A 148 0.35 0.99 -20.47
N THR A 149 1.47 1.10 -19.77
CA THR A 149 1.57 1.99 -18.62
C THR A 149 2.44 3.18 -18.99
N ASN A 150 1.77 4.30 -19.22
CA ASN A 150 2.38 5.59 -19.54
C ASN A 150 2.23 6.51 -18.32
N ILE A 151 3.35 6.81 -17.65
CA ILE A 151 3.40 7.71 -16.50
C ILE A 151 3.86 9.08 -16.97
N ILE A 152 3.03 10.08 -16.73
CA ILE A 152 3.25 11.47 -17.14
C ILE A 152 3.38 12.32 -15.87
N VAL A 153 4.44 13.12 -15.81
CA VAL A 153 4.73 14.08 -14.74
C VAL A 153 5.03 15.42 -15.38
N GLU A 154 4.35 16.48 -14.94
CA GLU A 154 4.54 17.86 -15.50
C GLU A 154 4.53 17.88 -17.04
N ASN A 155 3.54 17.21 -17.64
CA ASN A 155 3.38 17.08 -19.09
C ASN A 155 4.52 16.34 -19.83
N SER A 156 5.43 15.71 -19.11
CA SER A 156 6.53 14.92 -19.67
C SER A 156 6.37 13.44 -19.36
N THR A 157 6.63 12.57 -20.34
CA THR A 157 6.63 11.11 -20.11
C THR A 157 7.82 10.71 -19.24
N ALA A 158 7.53 10.22 -18.04
CA ALA A 158 8.52 9.66 -17.11
C ALA A 158 8.76 8.16 -17.35
N LEU A 159 7.73 7.45 -17.81
CA LEU A 159 7.79 6.03 -18.17
C LEU A 159 6.72 5.75 -19.24
N ASN A 160 7.05 4.91 -20.21
CA ASN A 160 6.09 4.41 -21.20
C ASN A 160 6.47 2.99 -21.59
N VAL A 161 5.72 2.00 -21.10
CA VAL A 161 6.04 0.58 -21.28
C VAL A 161 4.81 -0.22 -21.69
N ALA A 162 5.02 -1.16 -22.62
CA ALA A 162 4.00 -2.14 -23.00
C ALA A 162 3.99 -3.28 -21.96
N MET A 163 2.80 -3.62 -21.50
CA MET A 163 2.54 -4.67 -20.55
C MET A 163 1.80 -5.80 -21.26
N VAL A 164 2.53 -6.78 -21.76
CA VAL A 164 1.94 -7.93 -22.45
C VAL A 164 1.23 -8.86 -21.47
N ALA A 165 0.21 -9.57 -21.94
CA ALA A 165 -0.48 -10.59 -21.16
C ALA A 165 0.49 -11.65 -20.63
N GLY A 166 0.41 -11.97 -19.34
CA GLY A 166 1.29 -12.96 -18.70
C GLY A 166 2.77 -12.57 -18.64
N GLY A 167 3.12 -11.31 -18.94
CA GLY A 167 4.49 -10.80 -18.88
C GLY A 167 4.99 -10.62 -17.46
N ASN A 168 6.33 -10.60 -17.31
CA ASN A 168 6.95 -10.32 -16.02
C ASN A 168 6.65 -8.89 -15.55
N PRO A 169 6.55 -8.66 -14.23
CA PRO A 169 6.41 -7.34 -13.68
C PRO A 169 7.57 -6.42 -14.06
N ILE A 170 7.26 -5.17 -14.36
CA ILE A 170 8.27 -4.14 -14.61
C ILE A 170 8.50 -3.35 -13.33
N LYS A 171 9.78 -3.20 -12.95
CA LYS A 171 10.21 -2.47 -11.77
C LYS A 171 10.90 -1.18 -12.16
N LYS A 172 10.48 -0.07 -11.57
CA LYS A 172 11.09 1.25 -11.80
C LYS A 172 11.13 2.05 -10.50
N ARG A 173 12.15 2.89 -10.34
CA ARG A 173 12.22 3.84 -9.23
C ARG A 173 11.52 5.14 -9.58
N LEU A 174 10.76 5.68 -8.63
CA LEU A 174 10.17 7.01 -8.72
C LEU A 174 11.28 8.06 -8.57
N LYS A 175 11.43 8.91 -9.58
CA LYS A 175 12.53 9.89 -9.67
C LYS A 175 12.06 11.35 -9.71
N LYS A 176 10.76 11.58 -9.73
CA LYS A 176 10.15 12.90 -9.78
C LYS A 176 9.12 13.05 -8.68
N LEU A 177 9.07 14.22 -8.07
CA LEU A 177 8.04 14.61 -7.11
C LEU A 177 6.75 15.01 -7.83
N GLY A 178 5.67 15.13 -7.05
CA GLY A 178 4.40 15.68 -7.48
C GLY A 178 3.46 14.66 -8.09
N LEU A 179 2.51 15.14 -8.87
CA LEU A 179 1.43 14.32 -9.43
C LEU A 179 1.89 13.54 -10.66
N HIS A 180 1.79 12.24 -10.58
CA HIS A 180 2.01 11.29 -11.66
C HIS A 180 0.67 10.83 -12.22
N LEU A 181 0.36 11.20 -13.46
CA LEU A 181 -0.79 10.70 -14.20
C LEU A 181 -0.40 9.40 -14.90
N VAL A 182 -1.10 8.31 -14.57
CA VAL A 182 -0.90 6.98 -15.16
C VAL A 182 -2.00 6.74 -16.19
N LYS A 183 -1.64 6.48 -17.44
CA LYS A 183 -2.58 6.25 -18.55
C LYS A 183 -2.24 4.99 -19.33
N CYS A 184 -3.26 4.40 -19.95
CA CYS A 184 -3.08 3.42 -21.00
C CYS A 184 -3.31 4.05 -22.38
N ASN A 185 -2.34 3.93 -23.31
CA ASN A 185 -2.50 4.45 -24.67
C ASN A 185 -3.37 3.54 -25.54
N VAL A 186 -3.54 2.28 -25.14
CA VAL A 186 -4.39 1.27 -25.81
C VAL A 186 -5.86 1.46 -25.42
N HIS A 187 -6.12 1.57 -24.11
CA HIS A 187 -7.46 1.72 -23.53
C HIS A 187 -7.56 3.11 -22.89
N LYS A 188 -7.98 4.10 -23.65
CA LYS A 188 -7.95 5.53 -23.28
C LYS A 188 -8.75 5.88 -22.03
N PHE A 189 -9.69 5.02 -21.63
CA PHE A 189 -10.48 5.17 -20.41
C PHE A 189 -9.71 4.75 -19.14
N MET A 190 -8.60 4.01 -19.29
CA MET A 190 -7.78 3.60 -18.14
C MET A 190 -6.91 4.77 -17.69
N GLN A 191 -7.17 5.21 -16.49
CA GLN A 191 -6.44 6.29 -15.83
C GLN A 191 -6.31 6.03 -14.34
N ALA A 192 -5.19 6.43 -13.76
CA ALA A 192 -4.91 6.40 -12.34
C ALA A 192 -3.94 7.53 -11.96
N TYR A 193 -3.78 7.76 -10.67
CA TYR A 193 -2.97 8.84 -10.14
C TYR A 193 -2.04 8.34 -9.04
N ARG A 194 -0.86 8.94 -8.97
CA ARG A 194 0.05 8.77 -7.86
C ARG A 194 0.63 10.12 -7.47
N VAL A 195 0.55 10.45 -6.19
CA VAL A 195 1.23 11.65 -5.66
C VAL A 195 2.51 11.21 -5.00
N VAL A 196 3.64 11.80 -5.40
CA VAL A 196 4.99 11.44 -4.92
C VAL A 196 5.54 12.58 -4.09
N PHE A 197 5.89 12.28 -2.84
CA PHE A 197 6.42 13.21 -1.86
C PHE A 197 7.91 12.95 -1.58
N ASP A 198 8.59 13.88 -0.97
CA ASP A 198 10.00 13.74 -0.52
C ASP A 198 10.11 13.27 0.93
N ASP A 199 9.02 13.31 1.69
CA ASP A 199 8.90 12.87 3.06
C ASP A 199 7.85 11.75 3.24
N PRO A 200 7.78 11.07 4.39
CA PRO A 200 6.84 9.98 4.65
C PRO A 200 5.50 10.41 5.26
N TYR A 201 5.24 11.70 5.43
CA TYR A 201 4.09 12.19 6.20
C TYR A 201 2.83 12.34 5.34
N PHE A 202 2.44 11.27 4.73
CA PHE A 202 1.22 11.20 3.91
C PHE A 202 0.41 9.94 4.20
N ASP A 203 -0.86 10.00 3.84
CA ASP A 203 -1.76 8.84 3.83
C ASP A 203 -2.81 9.02 2.74
N GLN A 204 -3.48 7.94 2.40
CA GLN A 204 -4.61 7.92 1.47
C GLN A 204 -5.88 7.58 2.22
N THR A 205 -6.96 8.28 1.92
CA THR A 205 -8.24 8.01 2.59
C THR A 205 -8.81 6.64 2.27
N THR A 206 -9.34 5.99 3.31
CA THR A 206 -10.10 4.75 3.21
C THR A 206 -11.43 4.96 2.48
N GLU A 207 -12.22 3.90 2.32
CA GLU A 207 -13.57 3.96 1.73
C GLU A 207 -14.52 4.89 2.51
N THR A 208 -14.30 5.05 3.81
CA THR A 208 -15.07 5.93 4.71
C THR A 208 -14.41 7.29 4.93
N GLY A 209 -13.40 7.64 4.13
CA GLY A 209 -12.71 8.91 4.18
C GLY A 209 -11.68 9.07 5.29
N GLN A 210 -11.37 8.02 6.06
CA GLN A 210 -10.44 8.07 7.18
C GLN A 210 -8.98 8.07 6.72
N PHE A 211 -8.12 8.76 7.47
CA PHE A 211 -6.67 8.75 7.30
C PHE A 211 -5.94 8.78 8.66
N SER A 212 -4.65 8.37 8.66
CA SER A 212 -3.79 8.37 9.84
C SER A 212 -2.34 8.57 9.47
N ILE A 213 -1.72 9.66 9.95
CA ILE A 213 -0.32 10.01 9.71
C ILE A 213 0.42 10.02 11.03
N THR A 214 1.51 9.25 11.12
CA THR A 214 2.29 9.07 12.34
C THR A 214 3.66 9.72 12.26
N GLY A 215 4.22 10.12 13.41
CA GLY A 215 5.60 10.54 13.52
C GLY A 215 5.88 11.95 12.98
N VAL A 216 4.86 12.74 12.67
CA VAL A 216 5.02 14.14 12.26
C VAL A 216 5.72 14.92 13.38
N PRO A 217 6.78 15.70 13.12
CA PRO A 217 7.42 16.53 14.14
C PRO A 217 6.44 17.47 14.84
N PRO A 218 6.62 17.76 16.13
CA PRO A 218 5.79 18.76 16.81
C PRO A 218 6.00 20.15 16.20
N GLY A 219 4.92 20.91 16.08
CA GLY A 219 4.98 22.26 15.52
C GLY A 219 3.70 22.67 14.80
N LEU A 220 3.73 23.85 14.20
CA LEU A 220 2.68 24.31 13.31
C LEU A 220 3.02 23.84 11.89
N HIS A 221 2.17 23.02 11.32
CA HIS A 221 2.31 22.48 9.96
C HIS A 221 1.09 22.78 9.14
N ARG A 222 1.20 22.60 7.82
CA ARG A 222 0.08 22.66 6.90
C ARG A 222 -0.30 21.25 6.46
N ILE A 223 -1.57 20.90 6.56
CA ILE A 223 -2.12 19.71 5.92
C ILE A 223 -2.65 20.11 4.56
N SER A 224 -2.18 19.44 3.52
CA SER A 224 -2.68 19.50 2.15
C SER A 224 -3.48 18.24 1.84
N VAL A 225 -4.64 18.38 1.24
CA VAL A 225 -5.46 17.27 0.76
C VAL A 225 -5.66 17.43 -0.74
N TRP A 226 -5.23 16.45 -1.51
CA TRP A 226 -5.44 16.41 -2.95
C TRP A 226 -6.48 15.37 -3.34
N HIS A 227 -7.38 15.74 -4.25
CA HIS A 227 -8.30 14.81 -4.90
C HIS A 227 -8.39 15.10 -6.40
N GLU A 228 -8.42 14.05 -7.25
CA GLU A 228 -8.36 14.17 -8.71
C GLU A 228 -9.42 15.08 -9.33
N THR A 229 -10.61 15.16 -8.74
CA THR A 229 -11.74 15.93 -9.24
C THR A 229 -11.90 17.27 -8.49
N LEU A 230 -11.60 17.29 -7.18
CA LEU A 230 -11.88 18.43 -6.30
C LEU A 230 -10.68 19.36 -6.12
N GLY A 231 -9.50 18.96 -6.61
CA GLY A 231 -8.28 19.75 -6.47
C GLY A 231 -7.66 19.67 -5.07
N VAL A 232 -6.98 20.73 -4.68
CA VAL A 232 -6.25 20.83 -3.42
C VAL A 232 -7.03 21.64 -2.40
N MET A 233 -7.02 21.20 -1.15
CA MET A 233 -7.49 21.93 0.02
C MET A 233 -6.41 21.92 1.09
N GLU A 234 -6.22 23.01 1.81
CA GLU A 234 -5.18 23.18 2.82
C GLU A 234 -5.76 23.66 4.14
N LYS A 235 -5.11 23.28 5.24
CA LYS A 235 -5.43 23.73 6.59
C LYS A 235 -4.18 23.67 7.49
N ASP A 236 -3.97 24.72 8.29
CA ASP A 236 -2.92 24.70 9.29
C ASP A 236 -3.34 23.83 10.50
N VAL A 237 -2.39 23.06 11.03
CA VAL A 237 -2.56 22.16 12.18
C VAL A 237 -1.41 22.33 13.17
N GLN A 238 -1.76 22.44 14.46
CA GLN A 238 -0.78 22.42 15.54
C GLN A 238 -0.59 20.96 15.99
N VAL A 239 0.61 20.43 15.78
CA VAL A 239 1.00 19.07 16.19
C VAL A 239 1.70 19.15 17.55
N PRO A 240 1.15 18.48 18.60
CA PRO A 240 1.79 18.45 19.93
C PRO A 240 3.01 17.51 19.92
N ALA A 241 3.82 17.58 20.97
CA ALA A 241 4.97 16.68 21.14
C ALA A 241 4.57 15.20 21.29
N ARG A 242 3.36 14.92 21.76
CA ARG A 242 2.80 13.55 21.96
C ARG A 242 1.28 13.58 21.85
N GLY A 243 0.69 12.42 21.59
CA GLY A 243 -0.76 12.23 21.57
C GLY A 243 -1.34 12.32 20.16
N THR A 244 -2.67 12.40 20.09
CA THR A 244 -3.42 12.37 18.84
C THR A 244 -4.05 13.73 18.55
N VAL A 245 -3.92 14.18 17.30
CA VAL A 245 -4.64 15.34 16.76
C VAL A 245 -5.72 14.84 15.82
N VAL A 246 -6.94 15.32 15.98
CA VAL A 246 -8.06 14.99 15.08
C VAL A 246 -8.27 16.16 14.12
N VAL A 247 -8.25 15.88 12.82
CA VAL A 247 -8.41 16.87 11.76
C VAL A 247 -9.42 16.37 10.73
N ASP A 248 -10.67 16.80 10.88
CA ASP A 248 -11.68 16.58 9.85
C ASP A 248 -11.69 17.75 8.87
N LEU A 249 -11.76 17.45 7.57
CA LEU A 249 -11.78 18.40 6.47
C LEU A 249 -12.92 18.07 5.51
N GLU A 250 -13.53 19.10 4.91
CA GLU A 250 -14.74 18.94 4.12
C GLU A 250 -14.64 19.70 2.81
N TYR A 251 -14.81 18.98 1.69
CA TYR A 251 -15.10 19.56 0.38
C TYR A 251 -16.61 19.84 0.23
N LYS A 252 -16.92 20.92 -0.47
CA LYS A 252 -18.30 21.37 -0.74
C LYS A 252 -18.63 21.33 -2.21
#